data_c8f11b1d26dcb55a4402c3ce4529d7dc
#
_entry.id   c8f11b1d26dcb55a4402c3ce4529d7dc
#
_cell.length_a   1.000
_cell.length_b   1.000
_cell.length_c   1.000
_cell.angle_alpha   90.00
_cell.angle_beta   90.00
_cell.angle_gamma   90.00
#
_symmetry.space_group_name_H-M   'P 1'
#
loop_
_entity.id
_entity.type
_entity.pdbx_description
1 polymer ?
#
loop_
_entity_poly.entity_id
_entity_poly.type
_entity_poly.pdbx_seq_one_letter_code
_entity_poly.pdbx_strand_id
1 'polypeptide(L)'
;MMVPGGAGRGGTLQNGQAMAGEAHTFTMTPDMAAYWRFVTDGVMGGVSRGGLQFDRDPDGTAFARMTGNVSTANNGGFIQFRAGVDFAALVDGGVDPAGLRVRVRGNGETYYVHLRTRANRRPWHYFAATFPTSPEWQEIDLPFAAFRHSDGLTDAPPAVRDIISIGIVAYGRDHQADLSVADMTIY
;
A
#
# COMPACT_ATOMS: atom_id res chain seq x y z
N MET A 1 22.30 -13.32 -33.11
CA MET A 1 21.11 -13.73 -32.33
C MET A 1 21.05 -12.82 -31.12
N MET A 2 20.27 -11.73 -31.22
CA MET A 2 20.13 -10.73 -30.16
C MET A 2 18.93 -11.10 -29.28
N VAL A 3 19.15 -11.19 -27.97
CA VAL A 3 18.09 -11.30 -26.97
C VAL A 3 17.78 -9.87 -26.47
N PRO A 4 16.55 -9.37 -26.58
CA PRO A 4 16.22 -8.07 -26.01
C PRO A 4 15.97 -8.23 -24.52
N GLY A 5 16.72 -7.48 -23.72
CA GLY A 5 16.52 -7.33 -22.29
C GLY A 5 15.17 -6.65 -22.02
N GLY A 6 14.22 -7.38 -21.46
CA GLY A 6 12.95 -6.87 -20.99
C GLY A 6 13.14 -6.08 -19.70
N ALA A 7 13.08 -4.76 -19.75
CA ALA A 7 12.89 -3.93 -18.58
C ALA A 7 11.46 -4.20 -18.04
N GLY A 8 11.37 -4.87 -16.90
CA GLY A 8 10.11 -5.12 -16.20
C GLY A 8 9.46 -3.81 -15.79
N ARG A 9 8.49 -3.37 -16.55
CA ARG A 9 7.58 -2.28 -16.17
C ARG A 9 6.69 -2.84 -15.06
N GLY A 10 6.78 -2.29 -13.87
CA GLY A 10 5.83 -2.57 -12.81
C GLY A 10 4.42 -2.30 -13.34
N GLY A 11 3.57 -3.31 -13.31
CA GLY A 11 2.19 -3.17 -13.75
C GLY A 11 1.44 -2.17 -12.86
N THR A 12 0.55 -1.40 -13.45
CA THR A 12 -0.43 -0.58 -12.74
C THR A 12 -1.66 -1.43 -12.50
N LEU A 13 -2.21 -1.42 -11.28
CA LEU A 13 -3.49 -2.05 -11.00
C LEU A 13 -4.57 -1.36 -11.85
N GLN A 14 -5.06 -2.06 -12.87
CA GLN A 14 -6.19 -1.63 -13.68
C GLN A 14 -7.44 -2.38 -13.23
N ASN A 15 -8.52 -1.66 -13.09
CA ASN A 15 -9.81 -2.20 -12.65
C ASN A 15 -10.33 -3.24 -13.63
N GLY A 16 -10.70 -4.41 -13.13
CA GLY A 16 -11.73 -5.20 -13.74
C GLY A 16 -13.01 -4.34 -13.83
N GLN A 17 -13.68 -4.34 -14.99
CA GLN A 17 -14.85 -3.50 -15.26
C GLN A 17 -15.87 -3.57 -14.12
N ALA A 18 -15.89 -2.55 -13.25
CA ALA A 18 -16.93 -2.37 -12.26
C ALA A 18 -18.00 -1.42 -12.82
N MET A 19 -19.24 -1.77 -12.61
CA MET A 19 -20.40 -0.95 -12.94
C MET A 19 -20.45 0.27 -12.01
N ALA A 20 -20.98 1.39 -12.47
CA ALA A 20 -21.10 2.60 -11.68
C ALA A 20 -21.82 2.32 -10.35
N GLY A 21 -21.14 2.58 -9.22
CA GLY A 21 -21.64 2.38 -7.86
C GLY A 21 -21.08 1.15 -7.12
N GLU A 22 -20.25 0.30 -7.75
CA GLU A 22 -19.59 -0.80 -7.06
C GLU A 22 -18.26 -0.36 -6.44
N ALA A 23 -18.01 -0.83 -5.20
CA ALA A 23 -16.73 -0.63 -4.54
C ALA A 23 -15.61 -1.36 -5.30
N HIS A 24 -14.50 -0.66 -5.57
CA HIS A 24 -13.36 -1.25 -6.26
C HIS A 24 -12.49 -1.99 -5.25
N THR A 25 -12.51 -3.33 -5.28
CA THR A 25 -11.77 -4.17 -4.35
C THR A 25 -10.57 -4.82 -5.03
N PHE A 26 -9.42 -4.71 -4.41
CA PHE A 26 -8.18 -5.41 -4.77
C PHE A 26 -7.98 -6.55 -3.76
N THR A 27 -8.26 -7.78 -4.16
CA THR A 27 -8.01 -8.96 -3.32
C THR A 27 -6.56 -9.42 -3.51
N MET A 28 -5.87 -9.71 -2.42
CA MET A 28 -4.44 -10.09 -2.42
C MET A 28 -4.26 -11.57 -2.78
N THR A 29 -4.66 -11.93 -3.98
CA THR A 29 -4.47 -13.28 -4.52
C THR A 29 -3.02 -13.47 -5.02
N PRO A 30 -2.51 -14.72 -5.12
CA PRO A 30 -1.14 -14.99 -5.58
C PRO A 30 -0.80 -14.42 -6.96
N ASP A 31 -1.76 -14.34 -7.87
CA ASP A 31 -1.59 -13.73 -9.20
C ASP A 31 -1.42 -12.20 -9.13
N MET A 32 -1.85 -11.57 -8.05
CA MET A 32 -1.62 -10.14 -7.80
C MET A 32 -0.19 -9.83 -7.37
N ALA A 33 0.64 -10.83 -7.06
CA ALA A 33 2.01 -10.62 -6.61
C ALA A 33 2.86 -9.80 -7.61
N ALA A 34 2.59 -9.92 -8.90
CA ALA A 34 3.29 -9.17 -9.94
C ALA A 34 3.04 -7.65 -9.90
N TYR A 35 1.96 -7.20 -9.28
CA TYR A 35 1.59 -5.79 -9.18
C TYR A 35 2.17 -5.12 -7.94
N TRP A 36 2.48 -5.91 -6.89
CA TRP A 36 2.99 -5.41 -5.62
C TRP A 36 4.49 -5.53 -5.54
N ARG A 37 5.14 -4.44 -5.21
CA ARG A 37 6.58 -4.33 -5.08
C ARG A 37 6.97 -4.22 -3.61
N PHE A 38 7.74 -5.17 -3.10
CA PHE A 38 8.35 -5.06 -1.78
C PHE A 38 9.62 -4.18 -1.84
N VAL A 39 9.74 -3.26 -0.90
CA VAL A 39 10.86 -2.30 -0.81
C VAL A 39 11.21 -2.10 0.66
N THR A 40 12.51 -2.02 0.94
CA THR A 40 13.03 -1.65 2.26
C THR A 40 13.82 -0.34 2.17
N ASP A 41 14.14 0.22 3.33
CA ASP A 41 15.05 1.36 3.45
C ASP A 41 16.48 1.09 2.96
N GLY A 42 16.81 -0.15 2.63
CA GLY A 42 18.07 -0.52 1.98
C GLY A 42 18.36 0.26 0.71
N VAL A 43 17.34 0.75 0.00
CA VAL A 43 17.48 1.65 -1.17
C VAL A 43 18.12 3.01 -0.81
N MET A 44 18.15 3.36 0.49
CA MET A 44 18.72 4.59 1.03
C MET A 44 19.90 4.32 1.99
N GLY A 45 20.38 3.07 2.06
CA GLY A 45 21.46 2.66 2.98
C GLY A 45 20.98 2.23 4.37
N GLY A 46 19.67 2.09 4.60
CA GLY A 46 19.08 1.53 5.82
C GLY A 46 19.34 0.03 5.94
N VAL A 47 19.02 -0.53 7.10
CA VAL A 47 19.31 -1.93 7.43
C VAL A 47 18.08 -2.77 7.74
N SER A 48 16.88 -2.22 7.55
CA SER A 48 15.64 -2.98 7.69
C SER A 48 15.61 -4.15 6.69
N ARG A 49 15.06 -5.29 7.13
CA ARG A 49 14.98 -6.51 6.34
C ARG A 49 13.61 -7.12 6.44
N GLY A 50 13.18 -7.80 5.41
CA GLY A 50 11.89 -8.46 5.40
C GLY A 50 11.54 -9.06 4.06
N GLY A 51 10.28 -9.43 3.92
CA GLY A 51 9.73 -9.99 2.69
C GLY A 51 8.22 -9.87 2.62
N LEU A 52 7.72 -10.16 1.44
CA LEU A 52 6.30 -10.21 1.12
C LEU A 52 5.99 -11.58 0.53
N GLN A 53 4.99 -12.26 1.09
CA GLN A 53 4.49 -13.55 0.62
C GLN A 53 3.00 -13.47 0.36
N PHE A 54 2.52 -14.18 -0.65
CA PHE A 54 1.10 -14.33 -0.95
C PHE A 54 0.68 -15.76 -0.61
N ASP A 55 -0.38 -15.89 0.16
CA ASP A 55 -0.83 -17.19 0.70
C ASP A 55 -2.36 -17.21 0.85
N ARG A 56 -2.88 -18.31 1.36
CA ARG A 56 -4.30 -18.50 1.67
C ARG A 56 -4.46 -19.15 3.02
N ASP A 57 -5.45 -18.69 3.77
CA ASP A 57 -5.95 -19.37 4.96
C ASP A 57 -6.70 -20.66 4.57
N PRO A 58 -6.89 -21.60 5.52
CA PRO A 58 -7.67 -22.83 5.28
C PRO A 58 -9.11 -22.58 4.81
N ASP A 59 -9.70 -21.44 5.14
CA ASP A 59 -11.03 -21.02 4.69
C ASP A 59 -11.06 -20.46 3.27
N GLY A 60 -9.88 -20.38 2.61
CA GLY A 60 -9.71 -19.87 1.26
C GLY A 60 -9.42 -18.37 1.17
N THR A 61 -9.42 -17.63 2.29
CA THR A 61 -9.07 -16.20 2.30
C THR A 61 -7.65 -16.01 1.79
N ALA A 62 -7.48 -15.36 0.64
CA ALA A 62 -6.18 -14.99 0.10
C ALA A 62 -5.63 -13.75 0.81
N PHE A 63 -4.34 -13.67 1.00
CA PHE A 63 -3.71 -12.51 1.63
C PHE A 63 -2.24 -12.33 1.20
N ALA A 64 -1.76 -11.10 1.30
CA ALA A 64 -0.35 -10.75 1.25
C ALA A 64 0.16 -10.57 2.68
N ARG A 65 1.23 -11.25 3.07
CA ARG A 65 1.87 -11.16 4.39
C ARG A 65 3.23 -10.50 4.27
N MET A 66 3.38 -9.37 4.92
CA MET A 66 4.64 -8.67 5.07
C MET A 66 5.22 -8.97 6.45
N THR A 67 6.44 -9.53 6.47
CA THR A 67 7.18 -9.79 7.72
C THR A 67 8.57 -9.18 7.63
N GLY A 68 9.11 -8.79 8.77
CA GLY A 68 10.47 -8.30 8.80
C GLY A 68 10.86 -7.57 10.07
N ASN A 69 12.10 -7.11 10.07
CA ASN A 69 12.65 -6.30 11.16
C ASN A 69 12.86 -4.87 10.65
N VAL A 70 12.11 -3.94 11.20
CA VAL A 70 12.28 -2.51 10.94
C VAL A 70 13.35 -1.98 11.88
N SER A 71 14.33 -1.27 11.32
CA SER A 71 15.42 -0.64 12.07
C SER A 71 15.61 0.80 11.62
N THR A 72 15.69 1.72 12.58
CA THR A 72 15.96 3.14 12.32
C THR A 72 17.42 3.46 12.15
N ALA A 73 18.31 2.48 12.28
CA ALA A 73 19.75 2.66 12.06
C ALA A 73 20.03 3.15 10.62
N ASN A 74 21.09 3.94 10.46
CA ASN A 74 21.52 4.53 9.20
C ASN A 74 20.45 5.41 8.52
N ASN A 75 19.63 6.12 9.30
CA ASN A 75 18.50 6.92 8.82
C ASN A 75 17.47 6.11 8.03
N GLY A 76 17.39 4.80 8.30
CA GLY A 76 16.37 3.90 7.79
C GLY A 76 15.08 4.00 8.59
N GLY A 77 14.30 2.93 8.57
CA GLY A 77 13.12 2.78 9.43
C GLY A 77 11.85 2.38 8.69
N PHE A 78 11.95 1.65 7.57
CA PHE A 78 10.75 1.12 6.93
C PHE A 78 10.98 -0.17 6.14
N ILE A 79 9.91 -0.97 6.10
CA ILE A 79 9.64 -1.95 5.05
C ILE A 79 8.23 -1.67 4.52
N GLN A 80 8.02 -1.88 3.23
CA GLN A 80 6.74 -1.63 2.59
C GLN A 80 6.51 -2.53 1.38
N PHE A 81 5.24 -2.71 1.03
CA PHE A 81 4.88 -3.14 -0.31
C PHE A 81 3.92 -2.13 -0.93
N ARG A 82 4.09 -1.87 -2.23
CA ARG A 82 3.35 -0.82 -2.93
C ARG A 82 3.00 -1.22 -4.34
N ALA A 83 1.92 -0.62 -4.85
CA ALA A 83 1.50 -0.75 -6.24
C ALA A 83 1.19 0.62 -6.85
N GLY A 84 1.35 0.73 -8.16
CA GLY A 84 0.80 1.83 -8.93
C GLY A 84 -0.72 1.70 -9.05
N VAL A 85 -1.42 2.83 -9.01
CA VAL A 85 -2.88 2.92 -9.18
C VAL A 85 -3.22 4.08 -10.10
N ASP A 86 -4.39 4.03 -10.72
CA ASP A 86 -4.90 5.12 -11.57
C ASP A 86 -6.25 5.62 -11.06
N PHE A 87 -6.20 6.51 -10.07
CA PHE A 87 -7.40 7.14 -9.53
C PHE A 87 -8.04 8.12 -10.51
N ALA A 88 -7.26 8.69 -11.45
CA ALA A 88 -7.85 9.53 -12.49
C ALA A 88 -8.84 8.74 -13.34
N ALA A 89 -8.50 7.52 -13.73
CA ALA A 89 -9.39 6.65 -14.49
C ALA A 89 -10.68 6.29 -13.71
N LEU A 90 -10.57 6.08 -12.38
CA LEU A 90 -11.74 5.84 -11.53
C LEU A 90 -12.69 7.04 -11.50
N VAL A 91 -12.13 8.22 -11.24
CA VAL A 91 -12.91 9.48 -11.17
C VAL A 91 -13.53 9.81 -12.52
N ASP A 92 -12.79 9.64 -13.62
CA ASP A 92 -13.31 9.83 -14.97
C ASP A 92 -14.41 8.82 -15.34
N GLY A 93 -14.35 7.63 -14.75
CA GLY A 93 -15.39 6.60 -14.85
C GLY A 93 -16.63 6.87 -13.99
N GLY A 94 -16.68 8.01 -13.26
CA GLY A 94 -17.84 8.41 -12.45
C GLY A 94 -17.80 7.91 -11.01
N VAL A 95 -16.69 7.37 -10.54
CA VAL A 95 -16.49 7.02 -9.12
C VAL A 95 -16.12 8.28 -8.36
N ASP A 96 -16.72 8.47 -7.17
CA ASP A 96 -16.38 9.54 -6.22
C ASP A 96 -15.76 8.93 -4.95
N PRO A 97 -14.45 8.61 -4.96
CA PRO A 97 -13.84 7.88 -3.88
C PRO A 97 -13.70 8.73 -2.62
N ALA A 98 -14.19 8.22 -1.49
CA ALA A 98 -14.10 8.89 -0.19
C ALA A 98 -12.95 8.36 0.69
N GLY A 99 -12.51 7.12 0.45
CA GLY A 99 -11.47 6.50 1.26
C GLY A 99 -11.05 5.12 0.80
N LEU A 100 -10.22 4.49 1.63
CA LEU A 100 -9.79 3.12 1.51
C LEU A 100 -10.30 2.31 2.70
N ARG A 101 -10.87 1.14 2.46
CA ARG A 101 -11.13 0.12 3.47
C ARG A 101 -10.11 -0.97 3.32
N VAL A 102 -9.40 -1.31 4.38
CA VAL A 102 -8.41 -2.39 4.38
C VAL A 102 -8.87 -3.52 5.30
N ARG A 103 -8.80 -4.76 4.81
CA ARG A 103 -9.04 -5.95 5.61
C ARG A 103 -7.70 -6.56 6.02
N VAL A 104 -7.38 -6.47 7.31
CA VAL A 104 -6.05 -6.75 7.84
C VAL A 104 -6.09 -7.58 9.11
N ARG A 105 -4.98 -8.27 9.40
CA ARG A 105 -4.62 -8.80 10.72
C ARG A 105 -3.12 -8.65 10.92
N GLY A 106 -2.66 -8.58 12.16
CA GLY A 106 -1.24 -8.41 12.45
C GLY A 106 -0.90 -8.70 13.91
N ASN A 107 0.29 -8.32 14.28
CA ASN A 107 0.93 -8.61 15.56
C ASN A 107 0.66 -7.58 16.67
N GLY A 108 -0.38 -6.76 16.54
CA GLY A 108 -0.71 -5.69 17.50
C GLY A 108 0.05 -4.39 17.26
N GLU A 109 0.90 -4.34 16.24
CA GLU A 109 1.60 -3.13 15.84
C GLU A 109 0.69 -2.20 15.03
N THR A 110 1.05 -0.91 15.00
CA THR A 110 0.43 0.08 14.13
C THR A 110 1.18 0.16 12.81
N TYR A 111 0.44 0.10 11.71
CA TYR A 111 0.96 0.21 10.35
C TYR A 111 0.40 1.44 9.66
N TYR A 112 0.90 1.71 8.45
CA TYR A 112 0.57 2.90 7.69
C TYR A 112 0.09 2.54 6.29
N VAL A 113 -0.82 3.35 5.75
CA VAL A 113 -1.03 3.46 4.31
C VAL A 113 -0.35 4.75 3.85
N HIS A 114 0.52 4.64 2.87
CA HIS A 114 1.12 5.77 2.18
C HIS A 114 0.50 5.94 0.80
N LEU A 115 0.04 7.15 0.50
CA LEU A 115 -0.47 7.55 -0.81
C LEU A 115 0.50 8.53 -1.45
N ARG A 116 0.83 8.32 -2.72
CA ARG A 116 1.57 9.31 -3.51
C ARG A 116 0.68 9.85 -4.60
N THR A 117 0.78 11.15 -4.80
CA THR A 117 0.09 11.86 -5.86
C THR A 117 1.07 12.33 -6.92
N ARG A 118 0.57 12.78 -8.07
CA ARG A 118 1.38 13.38 -9.14
C ARG A 118 2.18 14.61 -8.67
N ALA A 119 1.72 15.30 -7.61
CA ALA A 119 2.40 16.44 -7.00
C ALA A 119 3.58 16.04 -6.11
N ASN A 120 3.64 14.80 -5.62
CA ASN A 120 4.73 14.32 -4.77
C ASN A 120 5.98 14.01 -5.60
N ARG A 121 6.80 15.02 -5.85
CA ARG A 121 7.99 14.91 -6.72
C ARG A 121 9.20 14.27 -6.04
N ARG A 122 9.27 14.29 -4.70
CA ARG A 122 10.38 13.72 -3.93
C ARG A 122 10.01 12.36 -3.36
N PRO A 123 10.96 11.42 -3.18
CA PRO A 123 10.68 10.09 -2.66
C PRO A 123 10.03 10.08 -1.27
N TRP A 124 10.35 11.07 -0.44
CA TRP A 124 9.84 11.22 0.93
C TRP A 124 8.55 12.05 1.04
N HIS A 125 8.02 12.55 -0.10
CA HIS A 125 6.73 13.21 -0.13
C HIS A 125 5.63 12.18 -0.36
N TYR A 126 4.74 12.04 0.60
CA TYR A 126 3.57 11.15 0.56
C TYR A 126 2.50 11.66 1.54
N PHE A 127 1.33 11.11 1.46
CA PHE A 127 0.28 11.27 2.47
C PHE A 127 0.16 9.97 3.24
N ALA A 128 0.02 10.03 4.57
CA ALA A 128 -0.04 8.86 5.44
C ALA A 128 -1.28 8.87 6.32
N ALA A 129 -1.87 7.70 6.52
CA ALA A 129 -2.80 7.40 7.59
C ALA A 129 -2.36 6.12 8.29
N THR A 130 -2.68 5.98 9.57
CA THR A 130 -2.33 4.83 10.40
C THR A 130 -3.51 3.93 10.64
N PHE A 131 -3.24 2.65 10.87
CA PHE A 131 -4.23 1.68 11.32
C PHE A 131 -3.62 0.72 12.35
N PRO A 132 -4.36 0.37 13.42
CA PRO A 132 -3.95 -0.65 14.37
C PRO A 132 -4.19 -2.05 13.79
N THR A 133 -3.56 -3.05 14.39
CA THR A 133 -3.80 -4.45 14.04
C THR A 133 -4.06 -5.31 15.26
N SER A 134 -4.72 -6.45 15.03
CA SER A 134 -4.91 -7.52 15.99
C SER A 134 -4.70 -8.88 15.29
N PRO A 135 -4.60 -10.01 16.02
CA PRO A 135 -4.45 -11.32 15.41
C PRO A 135 -5.64 -11.76 14.54
N GLU A 136 -6.82 -11.21 14.77
CA GLU A 136 -8.03 -11.48 14.01
C GLU A 136 -8.15 -10.58 12.80
N TRP A 137 -8.83 -11.06 11.74
CA TRP A 137 -9.19 -10.24 10.60
C TRP A 137 -10.14 -9.11 11.02
N GLN A 138 -9.81 -7.89 10.61
CA GLN A 138 -10.63 -6.70 10.85
C GLN A 138 -10.65 -5.81 9.60
N GLU A 139 -11.74 -5.10 9.43
CA GLU A 139 -11.88 -4.08 8.39
C GLU A 139 -11.69 -2.70 9.01
N ILE A 140 -10.87 -1.87 8.38
CA ILE A 140 -10.56 -0.52 8.85
C ILE A 140 -10.78 0.47 7.72
N ASP A 141 -11.61 1.47 7.99
CA ASP A 141 -11.86 2.58 7.07
C ASP A 141 -10.83 3.68 7.27
N LEU A 142 -10.22 4.09 6.17
CA LEU A 142 -9.26 5.18 6.09
C LEU A 142 -9.80 6.23 5.12
N PRO A 143 -10.63 7.18 5.59
CA PRO A 143 -11.13 8.26 4.72
C PRO A 143 -9.95 9.12 4.25
N PHE A 144 -9.99 9.60 3.00
CA PHE A 144 -8.90 10.43 2.49
C PHE A 144 -8.67 11.69 3.32
N ALA A 145 -9.70 12.21 3.97
CA ALA A 145 -9.60 13.32 4.91
C ALA A 145 -8.71 13.04 6.15
N ALA A 146 -8.45 11.76 6.47
CA ALA A 146 -7.56 11.37 7.57
C ALA A 146 -6.06 11.35 7.20
N PHE A 147 -5.75 11.35 5.92
CA PHE A 147 -4.35 11.35 5.46
C PHE A 147 -3.70 12.71 5.64
N ARG A 148 -2.44 12.70 6.07
CA ARG A 148 -1.63 13.91 6.30
C ARG A 148 -0.35 13.83 5.48
N HIS A 149 0.07 14.99 4.96
CA HIS A 149 1.32 15.08 4.19
C HIS A 149 2.54 14.85 5.09
N SER A 150 3.50 14.10 4.60
CA SER A 150 4.70 13.67 5.37
C SER A 150 5.56 14.82 5.90
N ASP A 151 5.63 15.93 5.17
CA ASP A 151 6.42 17.10 5.54
C ASP A 151 5.60 18.22 6.19
N GLY A 152 4.29 18.02 6.36
CA GLY A 152 3.40 19.08 6.83
C GLY A 152 3.32 20.29 5.88
N LEU A 153 3.65 20.12 4.59
CA LEU A 153 3.59 21.18 3.59
C LEU A 153 2.16 21.66 3.32
N THR A 154 1.18 20.85 3.67
CA THR A 154 -0.24 21.16 3.56
C THR A 154 -1.03 20.37 4.59
N ASP A 155 -2.07 21.00 5.12
CA ASP A 155 -3.09 20.33 5.95
C ASP A 155 -4.22 19.74 5.10
N ALA A 156 -4.25 20.05 3.80
CA ALA A 156 -5.24 19.50 2.90
C ALA A 156 -5.01 17.99 2.68
N PRO A 157 -6.10 17.21 2.53
CA PRO A 157 -6.01 15.81 2.17
C PRO A 157 -5.42 15.66 0.75
N PRO A 158 -5.00 14.42 0.35
CA PRO A 158 -4.52 14.19 -1.01
C PRO A 158 -5.60 14.54 -2.04
N ALA A 159 -5.18 15.15 -3.15
CA ALA A 159 -6.06 15.30 -4.31
C ALA A 159 -6.34 13.90 -4.88
N VAL A 160 -7.55 13.38 -4.65
CA VAL A 160 -7.91 11.97 -4.90
C VAL A 160 -7.64 11.55 -6.33
N ARG A 161 -8.05 12.38 -7.30
CA ARG A 161 -7.80 12.14 -8.74
C ARG A 161 -6.31 11.97 -9.07
N ASP A 162 -5.43 12.59 -8.29
CA ASP A 162 -3.99 12.59 -8.54
C ASP A 162 -3.24 11.45 -7.85
N ILE A 163 -3.92 10.58 -7.10
CA ILE A 163 -3.31 9.42 -6.45
C ILE A 163 -2.81 8.44 -7.52
N ILE A 164 -1.52 8.11 -7.46
CA ILE A 164 -0.83 7.24 -8.42
C ILE A 164 -0.16 6.03 -7.78
N SER A 165 -0.11 5.97 -6.45
CA SER A 165 0.50 4.84 -5.74
C SER A 165 -0.11 4.67 -4.36
N ILE A 166 -0.31 3.42 -3.98
CA ILE A 166 -0.68 3.00 -2.63
C ILE A 166 0.43 2.11 -2.08
N GLY A 167 0.88 2.38 -0.86
CA GLY A 167 1.84 1.56 -0.12
C GLY A 167 1.30 1.16 1.24
N ILE A 168 1.60 -0.07 1.66
CA ILE A 168 1.37 -0.57 3.01
C ILE A 168 2.72 -0.64 3.70
N VAL A 169 2.86 0.00 4.86
CA VAL A 169 4.17 0.33 5.42
C VAL A 169 4.25 0.02 6.91
N ALA A 170 5.34 -0.63 7.31
CA ALA A 170 5.82 -0.66 8.68
C ALA A 170 6.94 0.40 8.80
N TYR A 171 6.78 1.36 9.72
CA TYR A 171 7.55 2.60 9.65
C TYR A 171 7.85 3.21 11.03
N GLY A 172 9.00 3.90 11.11
CA GLY A 172 9.25 4.99 12.05
C GLY A 172 9.86 4.60 13.38
N ARG A 173 10.02 3.32 13.69
CA ARG A 173 10.66 2.82 14.92
C ARG A 173 11.19 1.40 14.73
N ASP A 174 12.05 0.97 15.62
CA ASP A 174 12.56 -0.40 15.67
C ASP A 174 11.43 -1.34 16.14
N HIS A 175 11.06 -2.31 15.32
CA HIS A 175 10.07 -3.34 15.67
C HIS A 175 10.07 -4.51 14.70
N GLN A 176 9.50 -5.63 15.14
CA GLN A 176 9.16 -6.74 14.25
C GLN A 176 7.81 -6.45 13.58
N ALA A 177 7.80 -6.48 12.27
CA ALA A 177 6.58 -6.37 11.48
C ALA A 177 6.04 -7.77 11.15
N ASP A 178 4.74 -7.94 11.30
CA ASP A 178 3.99 -9.11 10.83
C ASP A 178 2.55 -8.65 10.54
N LEU A 179 2.28 -8.39 9.28
CA LEU A 179 1.02 -7.86 8.80
C LEU A 179 0.52 -8.68 7.62
N SER A 180 -0.72 -9.13 7.69
CA SER A 180 -1.44 -9.72 6.57
C SER A 180 -2.54 -8.79 6.09
N VAL A 181 -2.66 -8.62 4.79
CA VAL A 181 -3.70 -7.85 4.11
C VAL A 181 -4.45 -8.78 3.17
N ALA A 182 -5.77 -8.93 3.34
CA ALA A 182 -6.59 -9.78 2.48
C ALA A 182 -7.11 -9.02 1.28
N ASP A 183 -7.62 -7.83 1.52
CA ASP A 183 -8.13 -6.98 0.45
C ASP A 183 -8.06 -5.49 0.83
N MET A 184 -8.21 -4.67 -0.19
CA MET A 184 -8.29 -3.23 -0.09
C MET A 184 -9.40 -2.76 -1.02
N THR A 185 -10.36 -2.04 -0.49
CA THR A 185 -11.51 -1.52 -1.21
C THR A 185 -11.45 0.01 -1.26
N ILE A 186 -11.64 0.58 -2.43
CA ILE A 186 -11.88 2.00 -2.63
C ILE A 186 -13.39 2.22 -2.51
N TYR A 187 -13.82 3.07 -1.58
CA TYR A 187 -15.25 3.37 -1.35
C TYR A 187 -15.53 4.86 -1.44
#